data_51bcc77d5f52c2ef9f1aa3b937f62e83
#
_entry.id   51bcc77d5f52c2ef9f1aa3b937f62e83
#
_cell.length_a   1.000
_cell.length_b   1.000
_cell.length_c   1.000
_cell.angle_alpha   90.00
_cell.angle_beta   90.00
_cell.angle_gamma   90.00
#
_symmetry.space_group_name_H-M   'P 1'
#
loop_
_entity.id
_entity.type
_entity.pdbx_description
1 polymer ?
#
loop_
_entity_poly.entity_id
_entity_poly.type
_entity_poly.pdbx_seq_one_letter_code
_entity_poly.pdbx_strand_id
1 'polypeptide(L)'
;MNTRRGVALVGLILSFCVGVPASAQDVFHSTQSPNLQTTSGLRAGSWLFEISHRFLPAIADGGDALWGLDGPVYNRLGLAYMPVEGVLLGVQRTNLEDNLELNAKVRLVKTEVGAVPVEVAAMTGMAWNTDAFVVEGAEDNESQFYAQAIVNARVAERVALGVVPTWIRNPRIRDVDAFNAMAVGVQGQVYLSGSTSVLGEWIFSEDIQDRGHDSGTFGVEFQTRGHFFKLLVTNQVLMNPTQYLGGSASPFEAGELRFGFNVQRILPF
;
A
#
# COMPACT_ATOMS: atom_id res chain seq x y z
N MET A 1 31.18 26.15 -11.22
CA MET A 1 30.15 27.08 -11.71
C MET A 1 29.13 26.26 -12.48
N ASN A 2 28.03 25.89 -11.83
CA ASN A 2 26.72 25.56 -12.44
C ASN A 2 25.81 24.90 -11.40
N THR A 3 25.26 25.70 -10.47
CA THR A 3 24.32 25.34 -9.42
C THR A 3 22.92 25.94 -9.67
N ARG A 4 22.37 25.86 -10.90
CA ARG A 4 21.06 26.46 -11.20
C ARG A 4 20.07 25.57 -11.95
N ARG A 5 20.26 24.23 -12.01
CA ARG A 5 19.33 23.35 -12.74
C ARG A 5 18.41 22.48 -11.86
N GLY A 6 18.54 22.50 -10.53
CA GLY A 6 17.76 21.65 -9.62
C GLY A 6 16.42 22.22 -9.13
N VAL A 7 16.19 23.53 -9.28
CA VAL A 7 15.01 24.20 -8.67
C VAL A 7 13.79 24.25 -9.61
N ALA A 8 13.98 24.06 -10.90
CA ALA A 8 12.90 24.20 -11.88
C ALA A 8 11.94 22.98 -11.96
N LEU A 9 12.34 21.80 -11.48
CA LEU A 9 11.51 20.60 -11.58
C LEU A 9 10.46 20.49 -10.47
N VAL A 10 10.72 21.05 -9.29
CA VAL A 10 9.77 21.04 -8.15
C VAL A 10 8.64 22.07 -8.38
N GLY A 11 8.89 23.14 -9.09
CA GLY A 11 7.89 24.17 -9.40
C GLY A 11 6.81 23.75 -10.42
N LEU A 12 7.10 22.75 -11.25
CA LEU A 12 6.17 22.33 -12.32
C LEU A 12 5.10 21.35 -11.82
N ILE A 13 5.33 20.64 -10.72
CA ILE A 13 4.38 19.66 -10.16
C ILE A 13 3.25 20.37 -9.40
N LEU A 14 3.50 21.56 -8.87
CA LEU A 14 2.51 22.32 -8.09
C LEU A 14 1.48 23.10 -8.93
N SER A 15 1.69 23.24 -10.24
CA SER A 15 0.82 24.04 -11.12
C SER A 15 -0.36 23.26 -11.72
N PHE A 16 -0.49 21.94 -11.49
CA PHE A 16 -1.59 21.11 -12.01
C PHE A 16 -2.72 20.84 -11.00
N CYS A 17 -2.71 21.47 -9.83
CA CYS A 17 -3.86 21.43 -8.92
C CYS A 17 -4.99 22.35 -9.42
N VAL A 18 -5.57 22.07 -10.58
CA VAL A 18 -6.78 22.74 -11.06
C VAL A 18 -7.97 22.14 -10.33
N GLY A 19 -8.71 23.01 -9.66
CA GLY A 19 -9.83 22.74 -8.76
C GLY A 19 -10.73 21.56 -9.16
N VAL A 20 -10.71 20.53 -8.29
CA VAL A 20 -11.66 19.44 -8.32
C VAL A 20 -12.95 19.92 -7.61
N PRO A 21 -14.13 19.87 -8.23
CA PRO A 21 -15.38 20.22 -7.54
C PRO A 21 -15.62 19.28 -6.36
N ALA A 22 -15.89 19.85 -5.20
CA ALA A 22 -15.90 19.21 -3.87
C ALA A 22 -17.17 18.38 -3.60
N SER A 23 -17.70 17.58 -4.52
CA SER A 23 -18.98 16.89 -4.26
C SER A 23 -19.10 15.42 -4.68
N ALA A 24 -18.07 14.81 -5.26
CA ALA A 24 -18.14 13.38 -5.55
C ALA A 24 -17.50 12.57 -4.40
N GLN A 25 -18.24 11.58 -3.88
CA GLN A 25 -17.70 10.61 -2.92
C GLN A 25 -16.47 9.92 -3.52
N ASP A 26 -15.42 9.71 -2.70
CA ASP A 26 -14.24 8.98 -3.16
C ASP A 26 -14.60 7.56 -3.63
N VAL A 27 -13.86 7.04 -4.62
CA VAL A 27 -14.12 5.72 -5.20
C VAL A 27 -13.99 4.63 -4.14
N PHE A 28 -12.90 4.67 -3.37
CA PHE A 28 -12.72 3.83 -2.18
C PHE A 28 -12.95 4.67 -0.91
N HIS A 29 -13.36 4.03 0.19
CA HIS A 29 -13.57 4.73 1.46
C HIS A 29 -12.28 4.97 2.23
N SER A 30 -11.30 4.06 2.15
CA SER A 30 -10.02 4.17 2.85
C SER A 30 -8.88 4.51 1.89
N THR A 31 -7.80 5.08 2.43
CA THR A 31 -6.61 5.50 1.67
C THR A 31 -5.83 4.33 1.07
N GLN A 32 -6.14 3.12 1.51
CA GLN A 32 -5.45 1.88 1.16
C GLN A 32 -6.44 0.70 1.20
N SER A 33 -6.33 -0.23 0.27
CA SER A 33 -6.90 -1.59 0.28
C SER A 33 -6.15 -2.43 1.34
N PRO A 34 -6.09 -3.74 1.34
CA PRO A 34 -5.24 -4.44 2.31
C PRO A 34 -3.80 -3.95 2.34
N ASN A 35 -3.15 -3.87 1.18
CA ASN A 35 -1.78 -3.37 1.02
C ASN A 35 -1.70 -2.27 -0.04
N LEU A 36 -2.40 -2.41 -1.17
CA LEU A 36 -2.37 -1.47 -2.28
C LEU A 36 -3.00 -0.13 -1.90
N GLN A 37 -2.37 0.94 -2.35
CA GLN A 37 -2.90 2.30 -2.15
C GLN A 37 -4.11 2.56 -3.05
N THR A 38 -5.04 3.35 -2.55
CA THR A 38 -6.17 3.89 -3.31
C THR A 38 -5.94 5.36 -3.64
N THR A 39 -6.80 5.93 -4.48
CA THR A 39 -6.79 7.38 -4.77
C THR A 39 -7.37 8.21 -3.65
N SER A 40 -8.04 7.59 -2.67
CA SER A 40 -8.70 8.28 -1.57
C SER A 40 -7.71 8.97 -0.66
N GLY A 41 -8.15 10.07 -0.09
CA GLY A 41 -7.37 10.92 0.80
C GLY A 41 -8.07 11.16 2.14
N LEU A 42 -7.60 12.15 2.84
CA LEU A 42 -8.17 12.68 4.08
C LEU A 42 -8.70 14.09 3.80
N ARG A 43 -9.28 14.73 4.79
CA ARG A 43 -9.46 16.18 4.77
C ARG A 43 -8.12 16.86 5.02
N ALA A 44 -7.87 18.00 4.39
CA ALA A 44 -6.68 18.81 4.66
C ALA A 44 -6.57 19.11 6.17
N GLY A 45 -5.36 19.01 6.70
CA GLY A 45 -5.05 19.16 8.12
C GLY A 45 -5.26 17.90 8.97
N SER A 46 -5.79 16.81 8.40
CA SER A 46 -6.02 15.57 9.16
C SER A 46 -4.81 14.64 9.10
N TRP A 47 -4.68 13.84 10.16
CA TRP A 47 -3.71 12.76 10.27
C TRP A 47 -4.40 11.40 10.16
N LEU A 48 -3.67 10.40 9.71
CA LEU A 48 -4.05 9.00 9.72
C LEU A 48 -2.99 8.21 10.48
N PHE A 49 -3.41 7.52 11.51
CA PHE A 49 -2.60 6.54 12.23
C PHE A 49 -2.98 5.13 11.78
N GLU A 50 -1.99 4.26 11.61
CA GLU A 50 -2.21 2.88 11.21
C GLU A 50 -1.39 1.90 12.05
N ILE A 51 -2.01 0.79 12.41
CA ILE A 51 -1.38 -0.42 12.93
C ILE A 51 -1.81 -1.57 12.02
N SER A 52 -0.85 -2.33 11.50
CA SER A 52 -1.11 -3.53 10.72
C SER A 52 -0.31 -4.69 11.24
N HIS A 53 -0.93 -5.88 11.26
CA HIS A 53 -0.30 -7.13 11.66
C HIS A 53 -0.46 -8.20 10.59
N ARG A 54 0.57 -9.02 10.42
CA ARG A 54 0.51 -10.28 9.67
C ARG A 54 1.06 -11.38 10.56
N PHE A 55 0.21 -12.35 10.87
CA PHE A 55 0.61 -13.54 11.63
C PHE A 55 1.47 -14.43 10.73
N LEU A 56 2.53 -15.01 11.27
CA LEU A 56 3.46 -15.83 10.48
C LEU A 56 3.06 -17.30 10.40
N PRO A 57 2.45 -17.92 11.45
CA PRO A 57 1.95 -19.28 11.32
C PRO A 57 0.79 -19.34 10.32
N ALA A 58 0.68 -20.46 9.60
CA ALA A 58 -0.40 -20.68 8.66
C ALA A 58 -1.73 -21.00 9.37
N ILE A 59 -2.85 -20.66 8.73
CA ILE A 59 -4.19 -21.06 9.21
C ILE A 59 -4.30 -22.59 9.27
N ALA A 60 -3.61 -23.26 8.35
CA ALA A 60 -3.57 -24.73 8.26
C ALA A 60 -2.84 -25.41 9.42
N ASP A 61 -2.03 -24.68 10.22
CA ASP A 61 -1.40 -25.23 11.43
C ASP A 61 -2.45 -25.62 12.50
N GLY A 62 -3.70 -25.20 12.32
CA GLY A 62 -4.85 -25.68 13.08
C GLY A 62 -4.86 -25.25 14.54
N GLY A 63 -5.49 -26.05 15.38
CA GLY A 63 -5.72 -25.72 16.80
C GLY A 63 -4.45 -25.53 17.63
N ASP A 64 -3.35 -26.19 17.28
CA ASP A 64 -2.07 -26.12 17.99
C ASP A 64 -1.42 -24.74 17.88
N ALA A 65 -1.73 -24.00 16.81
CA ALA A 65 -1.31 -22.61 16.60
C ALA A 65 -2.50 -21.62 16.64
N LEU A 66 -3.63 -21.99 17.28
CA LEU A 66 -4.88 -21.22 17.26
C LEU A 66 -5.25 -20.74 15.83
N TRP A 67 -5.14 -21.66 14.86
CA TRP A 67 -5.35 -21.37 13.43
C TRP A 67 -4.50 -20.20 12.91
N GLY A 68 -3.25 -20.13 13.33
CA GLY A 68 -2.29 -19.12 12.90
C GLY A 68 -2.24 -17.87 13.76
N LEU A 69 -3.07 -17.75 14.81
CA LEU A 69 -3.10 -16.55 15.68
C LEU A 69 -2.10 -16.61 16.84
N ASP A 70 -1.54 -17.78 17.15
CA ASP A 70 -0.56 -17.97 18.21
C ASP A 70 0.84 -18.14 17.60
N GLY A 71 1.64 -17.08 17.64
CA GLY A 71 3.01 -17.12 17.12
C GLY A 71 3.56 -15.73 16.77
N PRO A 72 4.74 -15.70 16.13
CA PRO A 72 5.36 -14.44 15.75
C PRO A 72 4.53 -13.68 14.72
N VAL A 73 4.71 -12.35 14.70
CA VAL A 73 4.00 -11.44 13.81
C VAL A 73 4.95 -10.45 13.17
N TYR A 74 4.64 -10.05 11.94
CA TYR A 74 5.16 -8.80 11.41
C TYR A 74 4.19 -7.67 11.70
N ASN A 75 4.76 -6.53 12.11
CA ASN A 75 4.02 -5.32 12.47
C ASN A 75 4.40 -4.19 11.55
N ARG A 76 3.41 -3.37 11.18
CA ARG A 76 3.63 -2.06 10.58
C ARG A 76 2.97 -0.99 11.45
N LEU A 77 3.71 0.08 11.72
CA LEU A 77 3.20 1.33 12.26
C LEU A 77 3.29 2.39 11.17
N GLY A 78 2.20 3.11 10.95
CA GLY A 78 2.13 4.16 9.94
C GLY A 78 1.51 5.44 10.49
N LEU A 79 2.03 6.57 10.01
CA LEU A 79 1.46 7.88 10.23
C LEU A 79 1.43 8.63 8.90
N ALA A 80 0.28 9.16 8.53
CA ALA A 80 0.15 9.98 7.34
C ALA A 80 -0.52 11.31 7.66
N TYR A 81 -0.20 12.34 6.89
CA TYR A 81 -0.72 13.70 7.03
C TYR A 81 -1.12 14.26 5.67
N MET A 82 -2.26 14.93 5.62
CA MET A 82 -2.72 15.65 4.42
C MET A 82 -2.58 17.15 4.62
N PRO A 83 -1.46 17.77 4.21
CA PRO A 83 -1.24 19.22 4.37
C PRO A 83 -2.23 20.05 3.55
N VAL A 84 -2.54 19.61 2.36
CA VAL A 84 -3.49 20.25 1.45
C VAL A 84 -4.33 19.16 0.75
N GLU A 85 -5.50 19.53 0.24
CA GLU A 85 -6.37 18.59 -0.46
C GLU A 85 -5.64 17.88 -1.60
N GLY A 86 -5.73 16.55 -1.64
CA GLY A 86 -5.12 15.71 -2.66
C GLY A 86 -3.65 15.38 -2.46
N VAL A 87 -2.97 15.88 -1.43
CA VAL A 87 -1.55 15.55 -1.13
C VAL A 87 -1.47 14.84 0.21
N LEU A 88 -1.07 13.57 0.22
CA LEU A 88 -0.87 12.76 1.42
C LEU A 88 0.61 12.44 1.58
N LEU A 89 1.18 12.79 2.71
CA LEU A 89 2.55 12.46 3.11
C LEU A 89 2.51 11.38 4.17
N GLY A 90 3.36 10.36 4.07
CA GLY A 90 3.35 9.24 4.99
C GLY A 90 4.74 8.84 5.45
N VAL A 91 4.80 8.33 6.68
CA VAL A 91 5.93 7.60 7.23
C VAL A 91 5.41 6.29 7.80
N GLN A 92 6.11 5.19 7.54
CA GLN A 92 5.73 3.88 8.05
C GLN A 92 6.97 3.04 8.32
N ARG A 93 6.87 2.18 9.32
CA ARG A 93 7.95 1.29 9.73
C ARG A 93 7.40 -0.12 9.95
N THR A 94 8.11 -1.12 9.43
CA THR A 94 7.88 -2.52 9.76
C THR A 94 9.01 -3.07 10.63
N ASN A 95 8.70 -4.08 11.44
CA ASN A 95 9.72 -4.75 12.27
C ASN A 95 10.55 -5.78 11.49
N LEU A 96 10.22 -6.06 10.24
CA LEU A 96 11.08 -6.85 9.37
C LEU A 96 12.15 -5.94 8.78
N GLU A 97 13.44 -6.31 9.00
CA GLU A 97 14.61 -5.58 8.50
C GLU A 97 14.67 -4.10 8.96
N ASP A 98 13.88 -3.76 9.98
CA ASP A 98 13.71 -2.40 10.48
C ASP A 98 13.42 -1.39 9.33
N ASN A 99 12.56 -1.81 8.38
CA ASN A 99 12.25 -1.05 7.18
C ASN A 99 11.48 0.22 7.52
N LEU A 100 12.12 1.37 7.37
CA LEU A 100 11.54 2.70 7.51
C LEU A 100 11.25 3.29 6.14
N GLU A 101 10.00 3.60 5.84
CA GLU A 101 9.57 4.15 4.56
C GLU A 101 8.98 5.55 4.71
N LEU A 102 9.38 6.46 3.83
CA LEU A 102 8.74 7.76 3.60
C LEU A 102 8.05 7.72 2.23
N ASN A 103 6.85 8.25 2.15
CA ASN A 103 6.10 8.30 0.91
C ASN A 103 5.28 9.57 0.73
N ALA A 104 4.93 9.83 -0.52
CA ALA A 104 4.05 10.93 -0.91
C ALA A 104 3.09 10.46 -2.00
N LYS A 105 1.80 10.74 -1.83
CA LYS A 105 0.73 10.46 -2.79
C LYS A 105 0.06 11.77 -3.19
N VAL A 106 -0.16 11.94 -4.50
CA VAL A 106 -0.84 13.11 -5.06
C VAL A 106 -2.00 12.64 -5.92
N ARG A 107 -3.22 13.08 -5.61
CA ARG A 107 -4.38 12.89 -6.46
C ARG A 107 -4.32 13.86 -7.65
N LEU A 108 -4.25 13.32 -8.86
CA LEU A 108 -4.06 14.06 -10.09
C LEU A 108 -5.37 14.41 -10.77
N VAL A 109 -6.30 13.45 -10.78
CA VAL A 109 -7.57 13.57 -11.50
C VAL A 109 -8.69 12.99 -10.67
N LYS A 110 -9.83 13.66 -10.66
CA LYS A 110 -11.12 13.16 -10.21
C LYS A 110 -12.15 13.60 -11.24
N THR A 111 -12.74 12.65 -11.96
CA THR A 111 -13.63 12.90 -13.11
C THR A 111 -14.65 11.80 -13.24
N GLU A 112 -15.52 11.95 -14.21
CA GLU A 112 -16.46 10.90 -14.64
C GLU A 112 -16.22 10.55 -16.11
N VAL A 113 -16.22 9.26 -16.42
CA VAL A 113 -16.17 8.72 -17.78
C VAL A 113 -17.52 8.08 -18.05
N GLY A 114 -18.37 8.79 -18.81
CA GLY A 114 -19.79 8.48 -18.86
C GLY A 114 -20.45 8.75 -17.50
N ALA A 115 -20.98 7.70 -16.86
CA ALA A 115 -21.54 7.76 -15.52
C ALA A 115 -20.63 7.10 -14.46
N VAL A 116 -19.39 6.75 -14.82
CA VAL A 116 -18.45 6.05 -13.95
C VAL A 116 -17.47 7.05 -13.33
N PRO A 117 -17.50 7.26 -12.02
CA PRO A 117 -16.47 8.03 -11.32
C PRO A 117 -15.10 7.36 -11.48
N VAL A 118 -14.11 8.13 -11.94
CA VAL A 118 -12.72 7.69 -12.15
C VAL A 118 -11.78 8.66 -11.44
N GLU A 119 -10.85 8.12 -10.72
CA GLU A 119 -9.83 8.89 -10.03
C GLU A 119 -8.44 8.35 -10.37
N VAL A 120 -7.47 9.27 -10.49
CA VAL A 120 -6.07 8.94 -10.74
C VAL A 120 -5.19 9.63 -9.70
N ALA A 121 -4.24 8.89 -9.16
CA ALA A 121 -3.22 9.41 -8.28
C ALA A 121 -1.84 8.88 -8.68
N ALA A 122 -0.80 9.58 -8.29
CA ALA A 122 0.57 9.11 -8.31
C ALA A 122 1.09 8.99 -6.88
N MET A 123 1.92 7.99 -6.63
CA MET A 123 2.61 7.82 -5.36
C MET A 123 4.07 7.45 -5.59
N THR A 124 4.94 7.94 -4.73
CA THR A 124 6.34 7.51 -4.67
C THR A 124 6.77 7.35 -3.23
N GLY A 125 7.75 6.50 -3.01
CA GLY A 125 8.32 6.31 -1.69
C GLY A 125 9.75 5.81 -1.75
N MET A 126 10.41 5.96 -0.62
CA MET A 126 11.76 5.51 -0.36
C MET A 126 11.80 4.81 0.99
N ALA A 127 12.45 3.68 1.06
CA ALA A 127 12.66 2.96 2.31
C ALA A 127 14.15 2.72 2.58
N TRP A 128 14.47 2.64 3.87
CA TRP A 128 15.76 2.22 4.41
C TRP A 128 15.55 0.99 5.29
N ASN A 129 16.46 0.03 5.18
CA ASN A 129 16.42 -1.24 5.90
C ASN A 129 17.64 -1.27 6.87
N THR A 130 17.46 -0.69 8.04
CA THR A 130 18.58 -0.44 8.98
C THR A 130 19.04 -1.68 9.76
N ASP A 131 18.25 -2.76 9.72
CA ASP A 131 18.57 -4.05 10.34
C ASP A 131 18.58 -5.20 9.30
N ALA A 132 18.83 -4.84 8.04
CA ALA A 132 18.97 -5.83 6.99
C ALA A 132 20.27 -6.62 7.17
N PHE A 133 20.19 -7.93 6.99
CA PHE A 133 21.38 -8.76 6.88
C PHE A 133 22.13 -8.39 5.60
N VAL A 134 23.22 -7.67 5.75
CA VAL A 134 24.06 -7.24 4.62
C VAL A 134 24.89 -8.43 4.15
N VAL A 135 24.74 -8.80 2.89
CA VAL A 135 25.63 -9.75 2.20
C VAL A 135 26.94 -9.02 1.88
N GLU A 136 28.09 -9.67 2.09
CA GLU A 136 29.40 -9.08 1.76
C GLU A 136 29.42 -8.60 0.28
N GLY A 137 29.70 -7.33 0.08
CA GLY A 137 29.66 -6.66 -1.24
C GLY A 137 28.33 -5.96 -1.59
N ALA A 138 27.31 -6.06 -0.74
CA ALA A 138 26.01 -5.38 -0.92
C ALA A 138 25.84 -4.13 -0.06
N GLU A 139 26.92 -3.52 0.39
CA GLU A 139 26.96 -2.46 1.40
C GLU A 139 26.13 -1.21 1.06
N ASP A 140 25.82 -0.96 -0.21
CA ASP A 140 25.04 0.19 -0.69
C ASP A 140 23.56 -0.14 -1.00
N ASN A 141 23.11 -1.37 -0.73
CA ASN A 141 21.77 -1.86 -1.13
C ASN A 141 20.67 -1.69 -0.07
N GLU A 142 20.90 -0.93 0.99
CA GLU A 142 19.91 -0.72 2.07
C GLU A 142 18.70 0.12 1.65
N SER A 143 18.83 0.89 0.57
CA SER A 143 17.79 1.81 0.13
C SER A 143 16.96 1.23 -1.02
N GLN A 144 15.64 1.43 -0.93
CA GLN A 144 14.66 1.01 -1.93
C GLN A 144 13.81 2.20 -2.35
N PHE A 145 13.37 2.21 -3.63
CA PHE A 145 12.52 3.28 -4.17
C PHE A 145 11.40 2.67 -5.00
N TYR A 146 10.23 3.28 -5.00
CA TYR A 146 9.14 2.92 -5.90
C TYR A 146 8.39 4.15 -6.44
N ALA A 147 7.73 3.94 -7.57
CA ALA A 147 6.78 4.88 -8.15
C ALA A 147 5.55 4.12 -8.63
N GLN A 148 4.36 4.60 -8.26
CA GLN A 148 3.06 4.00 -8.57
C GLN A 148 2.17 4.98 -9.32
N ALA A 149 1.47 4.49 -10.33
CA ALA A 149 0.26 5.13 -10.81
C ALA A 149 -0.93 4.37 -10.22
N ILE A 150 -1.93 5.08 -9.72
CA ILE A 150 -3.10 4.52 -9.06
C ILE A 150 -4.32 4.96 -9.85
N VAL A 151 -5.06 4.04 -10.41
CA VAL A 151 -6.30 4.33 -11.14
C VAL A 151 -7.44 3.58 -10.47
N ASN A 152 -8.44 4.31 -10.00
CA ASN A 152 -9.62 3.75 -9.36
C ASN A 152 -10.89 4.16 -10.10
N ALA A 153 -11.87 3.25 -10.14
CA ALA A 153 -13.18 3.51 -10.73
C ALA A 153 -14.31 2.89 -9.90
N ARG A 154 -15.42 3.61 -9.74
CA ARG A 154 -16.66 3.08 -9.15
C ARG A 154 -17.57 2.57 -10.26
N VAL A 155 -17.40 1.30 -10.63
CA VAL A 155 -18.09 0.69 -11.78
C VAL A 155 -19.56 0.38 -11.54
N ALA A 156 -19.99 0.36 -10.27
CA ALA A 156 -21.40 0.30 -9.85
C ALA A 156 -21.53 1.00 -8.49
N GLU A 157 -22.76 1.29 -8.05
CA GLU A 157 -23.00 1.97 -6.77
C GLU A 157 -22.22 1.37 -5.59
N ARG A 158 -22.05 0.04 -5.62
CA ARG A 158 -21.43 -0.73 -4.53
C ARG A 158 -20.12 -1.40 -4.91
N VAL A 159 -19.56 -1.13 -6.11
CA VAL A 159 -18.36 -1.82 -6.58
C VAL A 159 -17.29 -0.82 -6.99
N ALA A 160 -16.20 -0.81 -6.27
CA ALA A 160 -14.99 -0.08 -6.61
C ALA A 160 -13.92 -1.03 -7.11
N LEU A 161 -13.23 -0.66 -8.18
CA LEU A 161 -12.10 -1.39 -8.75
C LEU A 161 -10.89 -0.45 -8.86
N GLY A 162 -9.70 -1.04 -8.82
CA GLY A 162 -8.47 -0.27 -9.00
C GLY A 162 -7.37 -1.09 -9.64
N VAL A 163 -6.46 -0.39 -10.32
CA VAL A 163 -5.22 -0.93 -10.85
C VAL A 163 -4.06 -0.03 -10.45
N VAL A 164 -2.93 -0.65 -10.07
CA VAL A 164 -1.76 0.03 -9.51
C VAL A 164 -0.50 -0.52 -10.17
N PRO A 165 -0.16 -0.08 -11.42
CA PRO A 165 1.15 -0.36 -11.98
C PRO A 165 2.23 0.35 -11.17
N THR A 166 3.29 -0.38 -10.87
CA THR A 166 4.39 0.06 -10.03
C THR A 166 5.73 -0.27 -10.65
N TRP A 167 6.64 0.68 -10.63
CA TRP A 167 8.06 0.47 -10.80
C TRP A 167 8.75 0.50 -9.44
N ILE A 168 9.65 -0.45 -9.20
CA ILE A 168 10.45 -0.54 -7.98
C ILE A 168 11.92 -0.70 -8.32
N ARG A 169 12.76 0.05 -7.64
CA ARG A 169 14.22 -0.11 -7.65
C ARG A 169 14.65 -0.81 -6.37
N ASN A 170 15.52 -1.78 -6.54
CA ASN A 170 16.10 -2.59 -5.49
C ASN A 170 15.01 -3.33 -4.67
N PRO A 171 14.16 -4.15 -5.33
CA PRO A 171 13.12 -4.91 -4.62
C PRO A 171 13.70 -5.97 -3.66
N ARG A 172 15.01 -6.25 -3.76
CA ARG A 172 15.74 -7.22 -2.94
C ARG A 172 17.04 -6.63 -2.42
N ILE A 173 16.99 -6.20 -1.17
CA ILE A 173 18.14 -5.59 -0.48
C ILE A 173 19.27 -6.58 -0.16
N ARG A 174 19.01 -7.88 -0.28
CA ARG A 174 20.00 -8.95 -0.01
C ARG A 174 20.80 -9.37 -1.25
N ASP A 175 20.46 -8.84 -2.40
CA ASP A 175 21.22 -9.11 -3.62
C ASP A 175 22.44 -8.19 -3.70
N VAL A 176 23.54 -8.70 -4.28
CA VAL A 176 24.78 -7.93 -4.44
C VAL A 176 24.57 -6.71 -5.33
N ASP A 177 23.75 -6.86 -6.39
CA ASP A 177 23.46 -5.80 -7.34
C ASP A 177 22.01 -5.31 -7.23
N ALA A 178 21.82 -4.01 -7.05
CA ALA A 178 20.50 -3.39 -7.11
C ALA A 178 19.93 -3.41 -8.54
N PHE A 179 18.73 -3.92 -8.71
CA PHE A 179 18.04 -3.99 -10.00
C PHE A 179 16.68 -3.28 -9.97
N ASN A 180 16.02 -3.18 -11.12
CA ASN A 180 14.69 -2.63 -11.25
C ASN A 180 13.70 -3.77 -11.54
N ALA A 181 12.49 -3.67 -11.00
CA ALA A 181 11.39 -4.59 -11.27
C ALA A 181 10.07 -3.83 -11.48
N MET A 182 9.11 -4.53 -12.05
CA MET A 182 7.74 -4.06 -12.24
C MET A 182 6.78 -4.95 -11.47
N ALA A 183 5.74 -4.33 -10.94
CA ALA A 183 4.60 -5.04 -10.36
C ALA A 183 3.30 -4.38 -10.82
N VAL A 184 2.23 -5.16 -10.90
CA VAL A 184 0.90 -4.63 -11.19
C VAL A 184 -0.06 -5.15 -10.14
N GLY A 185 -0.60 -4.23 -9.34
CA GLY A 185 -1.65 -4.53 -8.39
C GLY A 185 -3.04 -4.34 -9.01
N VAL A 186 -3.96 -5.26 -8.73
CA VAL A 186 -5.39 -5.08 -8.98
C VAL A 186 -6.13 -5.18 -7.66
N GLN A 187 -7.15 -4.35 -7.47
CA GLN A 187 -7.90 -4.32 -6.21
C GLN A 187 -9.39 -4.10 -6.47
N GLY A 188 -10.20 -4.62 -5.54
CA GLY A 188 -11.65 -4.46 -5.62
C GLY A 188 -12.27 -4.40 -4.22
N GLN A 189 -13.39 -3.66 -4.13
CA GLN A 189 -14.17 -3.56 -2.90
C GLN A 189 -15.66 -3.55 -3.24
N VAL A 190 -16.42 -4.39 -2.53
CA VAL A 190 -17.88 -4.46 -2.65
C VAL A 190 -18.49 -4.00 -1.34
N TYR A 191 -19.22 -2.89 -1.37
CA TYR A 191 -19.88 -2.28 -0.22
C TYR A 191 -21.20 -3.00 0.09
N LEU A 192 -21.23 -3.79 1.15
CA LEU A 192 -22.43 -4.52 1.60
C LEU A 192 -23.40 -3.57 2.31
N SER A 193 -22.85 -2.61 3.04
CA SER A 193 -23.59 -1.56 3.72
C SER A 193 -22.75 -0.26 3.78
N GLY A 194 -23.27 0.79 4.42
CA GLY A 194 -22.52 2.04 4.66
C GLY A 194 -21.31 1.88 5.58
N SER A 195 -21.18 0.75 6.29
CA SER A 195 -20.10 0.51 7.25
C SER A 195 -19.35 -0.81 7.04
N THR A 196 -19.77 -1.66 6.11
CA THR A 196 -19.21 -2.98 5.94
C THR A 196 -19.00 -3.26 4.46
N SER A 197 -17.82 -3.76 4.11
CA SER A 197 -17.47 -4.18 2.75
C SER A 197 -16.62 -5.44 2.76
N VAL A 198 -16.62 -6.15 1.65
CA VAL A 198 -15.61 -7.16 1.33
C VAL A 198 -14.64 -6.56 0.32
N LEU A 199 -13.39 -6.92 0.46
CA LEU A 199 -12.32 -6.39 -0.36
C LEU A 199 -11.30 -7.46 -0.72
N GLY A 200 -10.60 -7.24 -1.80
CA GLY A 200 -9.53 -8.12 -2.25
C GLY A 200 -8.55 -7.38 -3.13
N GLU A 201 -7.35 -7.90 -3.15
CA GLU A 201 -6.29 -7.45 -4.03
C GLU A 201 -5.46 -8.63 -4.51
N TRP A 202 -4.87 -8.45 -5.68
CA TRP A 202 -3.89 -9.36 -6.25
C TRP A 202 -2.74 -8.55 -6.84
N ILE A 203 -1.50 -8.95 -6.54
CA ILE A 203 -0.31 -8.26 -7.00
C ILE A 203 0.50 -9.24 -7.84
N PHE A 204 0.57 -8.94 -9.14
CA PHE A 204 1.45 -9.60 -10.07
C PHE A 204 2.82 -8.96 -9.91
N SER A 205 3.80 -9.74 -9.47
CA SER A 205 5.17 -9.27 -9.29
C SER A 205 6.06 -9.88 -10.35
N GLU A 206 7.04 -9.12 -10.83
CA GLU A 206 8.08 -9.67 -11.67
C GLU A 206 8.79 -10.77 -10.90
N ASP A 207 9.07 -11.89 -11.58
CA ASP A 207 9.65 -13.08 -10.97
C ASP A 207 11.01 -12.77 -10.34
N ILE A 208 11.06 -12.78 -9.01
CA ILE A 208 12.24 -12.47 -8.22
C ILE A 208 12.63 -13.74 -7.46
N GLN A 209 13.82 -14.25 -7.74
CA GLN A 209 14.33 -15.60 -7.45
C GLN A 209 13.87 -16.28 -6.15
N ASP A 210 13.71 -15.58 -5.01
CA ASP A 210 13.33 -16.20 -3.73
C ASP A 210 11.92 -15.84 -3.27
N ARG A 211 11.15 -15.12 -4.11
CA ARG A 211 9.78 -14.70 -3.84
C ARG A 211 8.91 -14.91 -5.09
N GLY A 212 9.08 -16.05 -5.75
CA GLY A 212 8.51 -16.36 -7.06
C GLY A 212 6.98 -16.49 -7.11
N HIS A 213 6.22 -15.92 -6.14
CA HIS A 213 4.77 -16.04 -6.07
C HIS A 213 4.11 -14.67 -6.07
N ASP A 214 2.99 -14.58 -6.79
CA ASP A 214 2.08 -13.46 -6.70
C ASP A 214 1.48 -13.33 -5.29
N SER A 215 1.10 -12.13 -4.93
CA SER A 215 0.47 -11.84 -3.63
C SER A 215 -1.03 -11.71 -3.76
N GLY A 216 -1.79 -12.48 -2.99
CA GLY A 216 -3.24 -12.37 -2.87
C GLY A 216 -3.63 -12.00 -1.44
N THR A 217 -4.57 -11.06 -1.28
CA THR A 217 -5.14 -10.71 0.03
C THR A 217 -6.63 -10.46 -0.12
N PHE A 218 -7.43 -11.11 0.72
CA PHE A 218 -8.88 -10.94 0.77
C PHE A 218 -9.33 -10.67 2.19
N GLY A 219 -10.45 -9.98 2.35
CA GLY A 219 -10.93 -9.69 3.69
C GLY A 219 -12.23 -8.92 3.76
N VAL A 220 -12.53 -8.51 4.98
CA VAL A 220 -13.68 -7.66 5.29
C VAL A 220 -13.19 -6.37 5.92
N GLU A 221 -13.84 -5.26 5.58
CA GLU A 221 -13.59 -3.96 6.18
C GLU A 221 -14.84 -3.51 6.95
N PHE A 222 -14.62 -3.06 8.17
CA PHE A 222 -15.63 -2.39 8.99
C PHE A 222 -15.20 -0.93 9.18
N GLN A 223 -16.06 -0.01 8.76
CA GLN A 223 -15.85 1.42 8.90
C GLN A 223 -16.73 1.97 10.01
N THR A 224 -16.15 2.78 10.87
CA THR A 224 -16.87 3.63 11.84
C THR A 224 -16.44 5.09 11.63
N ARG A 225 -16.95 6.02 12.45
CA ARG A 225 -16.51 7.42 12.37
C ARG A 225 -15.00 7.54 12.61
N GLY A 226 -14.21 7.62 11.53
CA GLY A 226 -12.77 7.82 11.57
C GLY A 226 -11.93 6.58 11.85
N HIS A 227 -12.52 5.37 11.87
CA HIS A 227 -11.76 4.12 11.94
C HIS A 227 -12.11 3.21 10.77
N PHE A 228 -11.10 2.47 10.32
CA PHE A 228 -11.23 1.36 9.37
C PHE A 228 -10.55 0.13 9.99
N PHE A 229 -11.30 -0.93 10.12
CA PHE A 229 -10.85 -2.22 10.63
C PHE A 229 -10.91 -3.23 9.50
N LYS A 230 -9.80 -3.82 9.11
CA LYS A 230 -9.73 -4.86 8.08
C LYS A 230 -9.27 -6.16 8.71
N LEU A 231 -10.03 -7.22 8.50
CA LEU A 231 -9.63 -8.60 8.84
C LEU A 231 -9.31 -9.31 7.54
N LEU A 232 -8.15 -9.92 7.46
CA LEU A 232 -7.51 -10.33 6.22
C LEU A 232 -7.07 -11.78 6.25
N VAL A 233 -7.13 -12.42 5.07
CA VAL A 233 -6.50 -13.70 4.77
C VAL A 233 -5.58 -13.47 3.58
N THR A 234 -4.33 -13.92 3.67
CA THR A 234 -3.28 -13.57 2.70
C THR A 234 -2.18 -14.61 2.66
N ASN A 235 -1.47 -14.73 1.52
CA ASN A 235 -0.15 -15.35 1.45
C ASN A 235 0.97 -14.32 1.63
N GLN A 236 0.65 -12.99 1.69
CA GLN A 236 1.63 -11.91 1.80
C GLN A 236 1.74 -11.40 3.24
N VAL A 237 2.89 -11.64 3.85
CA VAL A 237 3.17 -11.18 5.22
C VAL A 237 3.91 -9.85 5.29
N LEU A 238 4.41 -9.37 4.16
CA LEU A 238 5.12 -8.10 4.05
C LEU A 238 4.12 -6.95 3.85
N MET A 239 4.40 -5.77 4.38
CA MET A 239 3.38 -4.72 4.46
C MET A 239 3.80 -3.36 3.88
N ASN A 240 5.08 -2.99 3.87
CA ASN A 240 5.51 -1.79 3.18
C ASN A 240 5.59 -2.02 1.67
N PRO A 241 5.23 -1.03 0.83
CA PRO A 241 5.31 -1.15 -0.63
C PRO A 241 6.63 -1.70 -1.14
N THR A 242 7.75 -1.21 -0.61
CA THR A 242 9.09 -1.70 -0.98
C THR A 242 9.31 -3.18 -0.67
N GLN A 243 8.55 -3.75 0.25
CA GLN A 243 8.66 -5.14 0.66
C GLN A 243 7.67 -6.05 -0.08
N TYR A 244 6.35 -5.69 -0.14
CA TYR A 244 5.35 -6.58 -0.73
C TYR A 244 5.34 -6.57 -2.27
N LEU A 245 5.79 -5.48 -2.91
CA LEU A 245 5.85 -5.40 -4.37
C LEU A 245 6.86 -6.36 -4.98
N GLY A 246 7.83 -6.82 -4.21
CA GLY A 246 8.78 -7.84 -4.60
C GLY A 246 8.23 -9.28 -4.59
N GLY A 247 6.90 -9.46 -4.48
CA GLY A 247 6.26 -10.78 -4.45
C GLY A 247 6.16 -11.40 -3.06
N SER A 248 5.58 -12.61 -3.00
CA SER A 248 5.39 -13.40 -1.78
C SER A 248 6.35 -14.57 -1.73
N ALA A 249 6.82 -14.91 -0.53
CA ALA A 249 7.62 -16.11 -0.29
C ALA A 249 6.80 -17.39 -0.35
N SER A 250 5.48 -17.30 -0.22
CA SER A 250 4.57 -18.46 -0.21
C SER A 250 3.56 -18.35 -1.36
N PRO A 251 3.15 -19.48 -1.98
CA PRO A 251 2.08 -19.49 -2.97
C PRO A 251 0.73 -19.17 -2.32
N PHE A 252 -0.24 -18.75 -3.15
CA PHE A 252 -1.62 -18.55 -2.68
C PHE A 252 -2.37 -19.90 -2.67
N GLU A 253 -2.10 -20.70 -1.66
CA GLU A 253 -2.66 -22.04 -1.45
C GLU A 253 -3.19 -22.19 -0.02
N ALA A 254 -4.16 -23.07 0.19
CA ALA A 254 -4.83 -23.23 1.48
C ALA A 254 -3.87 -23.52 2.66
N GLY A 255 -2.75 -24.22 2.40
CA GLY A 255 -1.71 -24.52 3.39
C GLY A 255 -0.81 -23.34 3.75
N GLU A 256 -0.82 -22.28 2.96
CA GLU A 256 0.10 -21.15 3.07
C GLU A 256 -0.60 -19.82 3.44
N LEU A 257 -1.91 -19.87 3.65
CA LEU A 257 -2.67 -18.68 4.01
C LEU A 257 -2.51 -18.33 5.48
N ARG A 258 -2.43 -17.05 5.75
CA ARG A 258 -2.21 -16.46 7.07
C ARG A 258 -3.26 -15.41 7.38
N PHE A 259 -3.55 -15.23 8.64
CA PHE A 259 -4.37 -14.12 9.10
C PHE A 259 -3.56 -12.81 9.15
N GLY A 260 -4.29 -11.71 8.98
CA GLY A 260 -3.78 -10.38 9.22
C GLY A 260 -4.89 -9.42 9.57
N PHE A 261 -4.51 -8.24 10.04
CA PHE A 261 -5.45 -7.14 10.21
C PHE A 261 -4.77 -5.79 9.97
N ASN A 262 -5.56 -4.80 9.58
CA ASN A 262 -5.16 -3.40 9.58
C ASN A 262 -6.18 -2.61 10.40
N VAL A 263 -5.70 -1.73 11.25
CA VAL A 263 -6.51 -0.74 11.99
C VAL A 263 -6.00 0.63 11.61
N GLN A 264 -6.87 1.44 11.02
CA GLN A 264 -6.56 2.82 10.67
C GLN A 264 -7.48 3.77 11.45
N ARG A 265 -6.94 4.90 11.91
CA ARG A 265 -7.70 5.95 12.61
C ARG A 265 -7.38 7.33 12.05
N ILE A 266 -8.42 8.02 11.60
CA ILE A 266 -8.31 9.43 11.23
C ILE A 266 -8.35 10.25 12.52
N LEU A 267 -7.33 11.10 12.68
CA LEU A 267 -7.21 12.06 13.80
C LEU A 267 -7.47 13.46 13.23
N PRO A 268 -8.64 14.03 13.47
CA PRO A 268 -8.89 15.44 13.13
C PRO A 268 -8.20 16.32 14.17
N PHE A 269 -7.49 17.33 13.73
CA PHE A 269 -6.92 18.38 14.57
C PHE A 269 -7.43 19.74 14.09
#